data_260f316eb8a310ee1ecedb3735b541ef
#
_entry.id   260f316eb8a310ee1ecedb3735b541ef
#
_cell.length_a   1.000
_cell.length_b   1.000
_cell.length_c   1.000
_cell.angle_alpha   90.00
_cell.angle_beta   90.00
_cell.angle_gamma   90.00
#
_symmetry.space_group_name_H-M   'P 1'
#
loop_
_entity.id
_entity.type
_entity.pdbx_description
1 polymer ?
#
loop_
_entity_poly.entity_id
_entity_poly.type
_entity_poly.pdbx_seq_one_letter_code
_entity_poly.pdbx_strand_id
1 'polypeptide(L)'
;MPASRLALRQIATLALVATACGRDVPAVARESTAVRQVVDPEPAATVPAPSGWLPAFGPVLLVMGDTAAEAIVVPGDSTGDAGAWAPEALAGRTVHLLDRGGEVAAVTARPEQPPEPRVDCLGRPVLHLDLPQPAGGRAWTAGFFGGALSAIAFDSLSGLAPRDSAALAASIARLASSLPVRDQSFAGLPFTVVDAQRFTAGDARVLVAYVVRRVNREADPLQERTLLIAEADPAGQWNVAWHERSTGSEDEIEGNELLGGFLLQGHPWLLVARDASAGVSWSLLERSAPAQWRVRWTGGGGVC
;
A
#
# COMPACT_ATOMS: atom_id res chain seq x y z
N MET A 1 -4.01 -33.90 48.27
CA MET A 1 -4.27 -33.37 49.63
C MET A 1 -2.98 -32.71 50.15
N PRO A 2 -2.91 -31.51 50.73
CA PRO A 2 -3.93 -30.62 51.28
C PRO A 2 -3.97 -29.27 50.50
N ALA A 3 -5.04 -28.61 50.38
CA ALA A 3 -5.85 -27.73 51.25
C ALA A 3 -5.26 -26.33 51.52
N SER A 4 -5.95 -25.36 50.93
CA SER A 4 -6.41 -24.08 51.47
C SER A 4 -5.46 -22.99 51.94
N ARG A 5 -5.68 -21.79 51.49
CA ARG A 5 -6.17 -20.67 52.32
C ARG A 5 -6.57 -19.45 51.47
N LEU A 6 -7.87 -19.14 51.53
CA LEU A 6 -8.43 -17.81 51.25
C LEU A 6 -7.84 -16.75 52.20
N ALA A 7 -7.55 -15.58 51.68
CA ALA A 7 -7.39 -14.36 52.50
C ALA A 7 -8.22 -13.25 51.87
N LEU A 8 -9.38 -12.99 52.44
CA LEU A 8 -10.22 -11.82 52.32
C LEU A 8 -9.42 -10.61 52.78
N ARG A 9 -9.31 -9.54 51.99
CA ARG A 9 -8.92 -8.19 52.44
C ARG A 9 -10.00 -7.18 52.09
N GLN A 10 -10.51 -6.59 53.19
CA GLN A 10 -11.54 -5.57 53.28
C GLN A 10 -11.17 -4.29 52.53
N ILE A 11 -12.13 -3.74 51.80
CA ILE A 11 -12.09 -2.43 51.19
C ILE A 11 -12.64 -1.44 52.24
N ALA A 12 -11.78 -0.50 52.65
CA ALA A 12 -12.17 0.64 53.48
C ALA A 12 -12.64 1.79 52.55
N THR A 13 -13.91 2.13 52.67
CA THR A 13 -14.54 3.25 51.97
C THR A 13 -14.20 4.53 52.71
N LEU A 14 -13.46 5.47 52.07
CA LEU A 14 -13.23 6.78 52.59
C LEU A 14 -14.16 7.78 51.87
N ALA A 15 -15.15 8.32 52.56
CA ALA A 15 -16.00 9.42 52.09
C ALA A 15 -15.30 10.75 52.32
N LEU A 16 -15.00 11.47 51.25
CA LEU A 16 -14.51 12.86 51.33
C LEU A 16 -15.68 13.81 51.06
N VAL A 17 -16.05 14.58 52.08
CA VAL A 17 -16.99 15.70 51.98
C VAL A 17 -16.24 16.89 51.40
N ALA A 18 -16.64 17.37 50.21
CA ALA A 18 -16.14 18.59 49.62
C ALA A 18 -17.10 19.74 49.92
N THR A 19 -16.66 20.67 50.75
CA THR A 19 -17.31 21.94 51.05
C THR A 19 -17.15 22.88 49.84
N ALA A 20 -18.27 23.31 49.27
CA ALA A 20 -18.30 24.31 48.19
C ALA A 20 -18.13 25.71 48.78
N CYS A 21 -17.02 26.38 48.46
CA CYS A 21 -16.88 27.84 48.57
C CYS A 21 -17.18 28.46 47.21
N GLY A 22 -18.32 29.09 47.10
CA GLY A 22 -18.66 29.94 45.95
C GLY A 22 -17.70 31.13 45.85
N ARG A 23 -17.07 31.31 44.71
CA ARG A 23 -16.45 32.57 44.31
C ARG A 23 -17.14 33.02 43.04
N ASP A 24 -17.85 34.14 43.13
CA ASP A 24 -18.35 34.88 41.98
C ASP A 24 -17.17 35.33 41.11
N VAL A 25 -17.10 34.76 39.90
CA VAL A 25 -16.18 35.21 38.88
C VAL A 25 -16.94 36.19 37.97
N PRO A 26 -16.47 37.44 37.79
CA PRO A 26 -17.14 38.39 36.91
C PRO A 26 -17.11 37.86 35.46
N ALA A 27 -18.27 37.94 34.79
CA ALA A 27 -18.41 37.60 33.41
C ALA A 27 -17.56 38.51 32.50
N VAL A 28 -16.47 38.00 32.01
CA VAL A 28 -15.69 38.62 30.93
C VAL A 28 -16.48 38.50 29.65
N ALA A 29 -16.94 39.64 29.12
CA ALA A 29 -17.54 39.71 27.80
C ALA A 29 -16.56 39.15 26.75
N ARG A 30 -16.88 38.00 26.14
CA ARG A 30 -16.18 37.48 24.98
C ARG A 30 -16.54 38.34 23.78
N GLU A 31 -15.64 39.19 23.36
CA GLU A 31 -15.67 39.76 22.02
C GLU A 31 -15.60 38.61 21.01
N SER A 32 -16.71 38.42 20.28
CA SER A 32 -16.81 37.50 19.18
C SER A 32 -15.97 38.02 18.03
N THR A 33 -14.71 37.60 17.98
CA THR A 33 -13.86 37.83 16.80
C THR A 33 -14.45 37.04 15.66
N ALA A 34 -15.17 37.71 14.75
CA ALA A 34 -15.65 37.11 13.51
C ALA A 34 -14.46 36.58 12.75
N VAL A 35 -14.32 35.25 12.76
CA VAL A 35 -13.36 34.55 11.88
C VAL A 35 -13.79 34.82 10.46
N ARG A 36 -13.04 35.69 9.78
CA ARG A 36 -13.18 35.91 8.33
C ARG A 36 -12.81 34.62 7.67
N GLN A 37 -13.81 33.86 7.20
CA GLN A 37 -13.57 32.71 6.32
C GLN A 37 -12.84 33.25 5.08
N VAL A 38 -11.56 32.93 4.97
CA VAL A 38 -10.84 33.02 3.71
C VAL A 38 -11.44 31.92 2.85
N VAL A 39 -12.31 32.29 1.89
CA VAL A 39 -12.76 31.39 0.85
C VAL A 39 -11.53 31.16 -0.02
N ASP A 40 -10.91 29.99 0.13
CA ASP A 40 -9.89 29.53 -0.81
C ASP A 40 -10.52 29.56 -2.22
N PRO A 41 -9.81 30.13 -3.23
CA PRO A 41 -10.32 30.11 -4.59
C PRO A 41 -10.57 28.64 -4.98
N GLU A 42 -11.78 28.37 -5.43
CA GLU A 42 -12.17 27.07 -5.99
C GLU A 42 -11.06 26.60 -6.95
N PRO A 43 -10.45 25.43 -6.73
CA PRO A 43 -9.38 24.96 -7.59
C PRO A 43 -9.95 24.89 -9.01
N ALA A 44 -9.31 25.64 -9.93
CA ALA A 44 -9.66 25.62 -11.34
C ALA A 44 -9.76 24.15 -11.76
N ALA A 45 -10.87 23.80 -12.44
CA ALA A 45 -11.14 22.44 -12.91
C ALA A 45 -9.89 21.93 -13.66
N THR A 46 -9.10 21.12 -12.99
CA THR A 46 -7.90 20.50 -13.55
C THR A 46 -8.39 19.58 -14.65
N VAL A 47 -8.03 19.86 -15.88
CA VAL A 47 -8.14 18.92 -16.99
C VAL A 47 -7.52 17.62 -16.49
N PRO A 48 -8.23 16.49 -16.49
CA PRO A 48 -7.68 15.22 -16.01
C PRO A 48 -6.36 14.99 -16.75
N ALA A 49 -5.27 14.83 -16.00
CA ALA A 49 -4.01 14.45 -16.61
C ALA A 49 -4.27 13.13 -17.35
N PRO A 50 -3.73 12.96 -18.60
CA PRO A 50 -3.90 11.71 -19.31
C PRO A 50 -3.50 10.56 -18.42
N SER A 51 -4.28 9.46 -18.41
CA SER A 51 -3.99 8.31 -17.58
C SER A 51 -2.54 7.90 -17.85
N GLY A 52 -1.75 7.75 -16.80
CA GLY A 52 -0.34 7.38 -16.92
C GLY A 52 -0.15 5.92 -17.35
N TRP A 53 -1.23 5.22 -17.70
CA TRP A 53 -1.21 3.87 -18.22
C TRP A 53 -0.54 3.83 -19.60
N LEU A 54 0.36 2.87 -19.79
CA LEU A 54 1.06 2.73 -21.07
C LEU A 54 0.46 1.57 -21.88
N PRO A 55 0.31 1.74 -23.21
CA PRO A 55 -0.15 0.66 -24.08
C PRO A 55 0.72 -0.62 -24.02
N ALA A 56 1.98 -0.48 -23.62
CA ALA A 56 2.91 -1.60 -23.43
C ALA A 56 2.47 -2.57 -22.30
N PHE A 57 1.63 -2.14 -21.36
CA PHE A 57 1.07 -2.99 -20.31
C PHE A 57 -0.12 -3.83 -20.80
N GLY A 58 -0.64 -3.51 -21.99
CA GLY A 58 -1.92 -4.01 -22.45
C GLY A 58 -3.09 -3.14 -21.97
N PRO A 59 -4.35 -3.57 -22.17
CA PRO A 59 -5.52 -2.73 -21.88
C PRO A 59 -5.87 -2.64 -20.39
N VAL A 60 -5.43 -3.61 -19.59
CA VAL A 60 -5.83 -3.77 -18.18
C VAL A 60 -4.67 -4.28 -17.32
N LEU A 61 -4.77 -4.02 -16.02
CA LEU A 61 -4.11 -4.76 -14.96
C LEU A 61 -5.03 -5.90 -14.55
N LEU A 62 -4.48 -7.11 -14.37
CA LEU A 62 -5.15 -8.20 -13.70
C LEU A 62 -4.61 -8.33 -12.28
N VAL A 63 -5.51 -8.50 -11.32
CA VAL A 63 -5.15 -8.84 -9.94
C VAL A 63 -5.82 -10.15 -9.55
N MET A 64 -5.16 -10.94 -8.73
CA MET A 64 -5.69 -12.25 -8.31
C MET A 64 -7.03 -12.06 -7.61
N GLY A 65 -8.01 -12.87 -8.00
CA GLY A 65 -9.32 -12.94 -7.36
C GLY A 65 -9.33 -13.88 -6.15
N ASP A 66 -10.49 -14.49 -5.89
CA ASP A 66 -10.68 -15.41 -4.76
C ASP A 66 -9.80 -16.66 -4.87
N THR A 67 -9.49 -17.07 -6.09
CA THR A 67 -8.61 -18.20 -6.39
C THR A 67 -7.51 -17.79 -7.37
N ALA A 68 -6.44 -18.57 -7.41
CA ALA A 68 -5.36 -18.32 -8.37
C ALA A 68 -5.81 -18.46 -9.84
N ALA A 69 -6.91 -19.16 -10.13
CA ALA A 69 -7.46 -19.29 -11.48
C ALA A 69 -8.36 -18.10 -11.87
N GLU A 70 -8.62 -17.17 -10.96
CA GLU A 70 -9.49 -16.03 -11.19
C GLU A 70 -8.70 -14.72 -11.17
N ALA A 71 -9.01 -13.85 -12.12
CA ALA A 71 -8.38 -12.56 -12.25
C ALA A 71 -9.45 -11.46 -12.31
N ILE A 72 -9.37 -10.50 -11.41
CA ILE A 72 -10.20 -9.29 -11.45
C ILE A 72 -9.59 -8.34 -12.47
N VAL A 73 -10.41 -7.82 -13.37
CA VAL A 73 -10.00 -6.89 -14.43
C VAL A 73 -10.02 -5.46 -13.89
N VAL A 74 -8.88 -4.80 -13.88
CA VAL A 74 -8.76 -3.39 -13.52
C VAL A 74 -8.39 -2.59 -14.78
N PRO A 75 -9.29 -1.73 -15.29
CA PRO A 75 -9.01 -0.95 -16.48
C PRO A 75 -7.76 -0.08 -16.32
N GLY A 76 -6.87 -0.11 -17.31
CA GLY A 76 -5.67 0.72 -17.33
C GLY A 76 -6.00 2.18 -17.61
N ASP A 77 -6.99 2.41 -18.46
CA ASP A 77 -7.53 3.73 -18.76
C ASP A 77 -9.06 3.72 -18.55
N SER A 78 -9.50 4.37 -17.49
CA SER A 78 -10.92 4.50 -17.16
C SER A 78 -11.71 5.42 -18.11
N THR A 79 -11.00 6.18 -18.96
CA THR A 79 -11.61 7.06 -19.98
C THR A 79 -11.72 6.38 -21.35
N GLY A 80 -11.11 5.20 -21.50
CA GLY A 80 -11.10 4.43 -22.74
C GLY A 80 -12.42 3.70 -23.02
N ASP A 81 -12.47 3.07 -24.21
CA ASP A 81 -13.60 2.25 -24.63
C ASP A 81 -13.76 1.04 -23.70
N ALA A 82 -14.89 0.97 -23.00
CA ALA A 82 -15.24 -0.15 -22.12
C ALA A 82 -15.19 -1.50 -22.84
N GLY A 83 -15.43 -1.54 -24.15
CA GLY A 83 -15.30 -2.76 -24.95
C GLY A 83 -13.88 -3.32 -25.03
N ALA A 84 -12.85 -2.48 -24.87
CA ALA A 84 -11.46 -2.91 -24.95
C ALA A 84 -11.00 -3.78 -23.77
N TRP A 85 -11.70 -3.71 -22.64
CA TRP A 85 -11.41 -4.50 -21.44
C TRP A 85 -12.55 -5.45 -21.05
N ALA A 86 -13.54 -5.60 -21.94
CA ALA A 86 -14.55 -6.64 -21.79
C ALA A 86 -13.91 -8.02 -21.84
N PRO A 87 -14.37 -9.02 -21.06
CA PRO A 87 -13.82 -10.36 -21.01
C PRO A 87 -13.60 -11.01 -22.38
N GLU A 88 -14.54 -10.77 -23.30
CA GLU A 88 -14.50 -11.31 -24.66
C GLU A 88 -13.35 -10.71 -25.49
N ALA A 89 -13.03 -9.44 -25.29
CA ALA A 89 -11.90 -8.78 -25.95
C ALA A 89 -10.54 -9.22 -25.40
N LEU A 90 -10.52 -9.75 -24.20
CA LEU A 90 -9.33 -10.27 -23.52
C LEU A 90 -9.13 -11.77 -23.73
N ALA A 91 -10.18 -12.48 -24.16
CA ALA A 91 -10.15 -13.93 -24.36
C ALA A 91 -9.10 -14.38 -25.39
N GLY A 92 -8.43 -15.47 -25.09
CA GLY A 92 -7.39 -16.07 -25.96
C GLY A 92 -6.04 -15.32 -25.95
N ARG A 93 -5.95 -14.20 -25.24
CA ARG A 93 -4.70 -13.43 -25.13
C ARG A 93 -3.79 -14.02 -24.04
N THR A 94 -2.49 -13.92 -24.25
CA THR A 94 -1.50 -14.33 -23.25
C THR A 94 -1.40 -13.26 -22.16
N VAL A 95 -1.40 -13.73 -20.92
CA VAL A 95 -1.18 -12.95 -19.71
C VAL A 95 0.13 -13.39 -19.06
N HIS A 96 0.98 -12.46 -18.74
CA HIS A 96 2.18 -12.67 -17.93
C HIS A 96 1.85 -12.40 -16.47
N LEU A 97 1.90 -13.46 -15.65
CA LEU A 97 1.58 -13.43 -14.23
C LEU A 97 2.86 -13.22 -13.42
N LEU A 98 2.81 -12.30 -12.47
CA LEU A 98 3.93 -11.89 -11.65
C LEU A 98 3.62 -12.08 -10.17
N ASP A 99 4.67 -12.24 -9.37
CA ASP A 99 4.71 -11.99 -7.95
C ASP A 99 6.04 -11.31 -7.56
N ARG A 100 6.31 -11.18 -6.26
CA ARG A 100 7.58 -10.64 -5.75
C ARG A 100 8.80 -11.54 -6.05
N GLY A 101 8.60 -12.76 -6.43
CA GLY A 101 9.67 -13.67 -6.86
C GLY A 101 9.95 -13.64 -8.37
N GLY A 102 9.26 -12.76 -9.12
CA GLY A 102 9.41 -12.61 -10.56
C GLY A 102 8.23 -13.17 -11.36
N GLU A 103 8.47 -13.64 -12.56
CA GLU A 103 7.43 -14.25 -13.39
C GLU A 103 7.01 -15.61 -12.82
N VAL A 104 5.69 -15.78 -12.67
CA VAL A 104 5.08 -17.02 -12.19
C VAL A 104 4.73 -17.93 -13.39
N ALA A 105 4.03 -17.38 -14.38
CA ALA A 105 3.61 -18.10 -15.58
C ALA A 105 3.20 -17.12 -16.69
N ALA A 106 3.22 -17.60 -17.92
CA ALA A 106 2.49 -17.03 -19.05
C ALA A 106 1.30 -17.95 -19.36
N VAL A 107 0.08 -17.42 -19.29
CA VAL A 107 -1.16 -18.20 -19.38
C VAL A 107 -2.14 -17.57 -20.36
N THR A 108 -3.17 -18.33 -20.75
CA THR A 108 -4.23 -17.80 -21.60
C THR A 108 -5.41 -17.33 -20.77
N ALA A 109 -5.88 -16.12 -21.04
CA ALA A 109 -7.10 -15.58 -20.45
C ALA A 109 -8.33 -16.17 -21.14
N ARG A 110 -9.35 -16.51 -20.37
CA ARG A 110 -10.66 -16.92 -20.88
C ARG A 110 -11.75 -16.11 -20.18
N PRO A 111 -12.83 -15.76 -20.89
CA PRO A 111 -14.03 -15.29 -20.22
C PRO A 111 -14.57 -16.42 -19.35
N GLU A 112 -15.13 -16.09 -18.20
CA GLU A 112 -15.82 -17.09 -17.39
C GLU A 112 -17.00 -17.64 -18.21
N GLN A 113 -17.13 -18.96 -18.21
CA GLN A 113 -18.19 -19.61 -19.00
C GLN A 113 -19.53 -19.49 -18.27
N PRO A 114 -20.61 -19.25 -19.00
CA PRO A 114 -21.95 -18.98 -18.48
C PRO A 114 -22.46 -20.07 -17.51
N PRO A 115 -23.42 -19.80 -16.59
CA PRO A 115 -24.61 -19.05 -17.04
C PRO A 115 -24.56 -17.54 -16.90
N GLU A 116 -23.72 -16.98 -16.04
CA GLU A 116 -23.66 -15.52 -15.91
C GLU A 116 -22.20 -15.05 -15.78
N PRO A 117 -21.80 -13.98 -16.48
CA PRO A 117 -20.49 -13.38 -16.28
C PRO A 117 -20.29 -13.01 -14.81
N ARG A 118 -19.23 -13.50 -14.19
CA ARG A 118 -18.90 -13.08 -12.83
C ARG A 118 -18.31 -11.68 -12.83
N VAL A 119 -18.78 -10.93 -11.86
CA VAL A 119 -18.18 -9.64 -11.48
C VAL A 119 -17.82 -9.70 -10.01
N ASP A 120 -16.80 -8.95 -9.63
CA ASP A 120 -16.51 -8.76 -8.22
C ASP A 120 -17.57 -7.86 -7.58
N CYS A 121 -17.45 -7.59 -6.29
CA CYS A 121 -18.37 -6.76 -5.55
C CYS A 121 -18.48 -5.30 -6.04
N LEU A 122 -17.53 -4.84 -6.85
CA LEU A 122 -17.54 -3.52 -7.50
C LEU A 122 -18.05 -3.56 -8.95
N GLY A 123 -18.53 -4.71 -9.40
CA GLY A 123 -18.98 -4.91 -10.77
C GLY A 123 -17.86 -5.01 -11.80
N ARG A 124 -16.61 -5.23 -11.36
CA ARG A 124 -15.49 -5.45 -12.27
C ARG A 124 -15.53 -6.87 -12.83
N PRO A 125 -15.28 -7.04 -14.14
CA PRO A 125 -15.27 -8.37 -14.74
C PRO A 125 -14.22 -9.30 -14.11
N VAL A 126 -14.55 -10.58 -14.01
CA VAL A 126 -13.64 -11.65 -13.62
C VAL A 126 -13.31 -12.47 -14.84
N LEU A 127 -12.01 -12.76 -15.04
CA LEU A 127 -11.51 -13.67 -16.07
C LEU A 127 -11.08 -14.98 -15.42
N HIS A 128 -11.22 -16.07 -16.16
CA HIS A 128 -10.60 -17.35 -15.83
C HIS A 128 -9.25 -17.49 -16.51
N LEU A 129 -8.24 -17.98 -15.78
CA LEU A 129 -6.90 -18.20 -16.26
C LEU A 129 -6.62 -19.71 -16.37
N ASP A 130 -6.13 -20.16 -17.52
CA ASP A 130 -5.69 -21.54 -17.73
C ASP A 130 -4.34 -21.78 -17.04
N LEU A 131 -4.35 -21.82 -15.72
CA LEU A 131 -3.13 -22.14 -14.99
C LEU A 131 -2.74 -23.61 -15.24
N PRO A 132 -1.48 -23.90 -15.57
CA PRO A 132 -0.99 -25.26 -15.54
C PRO A 132 -1.19 -25.80 -14.13
N GLN A 133 -1.77 -27.01 -14.02
CA GLN A 133 -1.98 -27.67 -12.72
C GLN A 133 -0.66 -27.66 -11.95
N PRO A 134 -0.66 -27.18 -10.71
CA PRO A 134 0.56 -26.78 -10.04
C PRO A 134 1.38 -27.98 -9.63
N ALA A 135 2.57 -28.00 -10.11
CA ALA A 135 3.63 -28.40 -9.22
C ALA A 135 3.83 -27.22 -8.26
N GLY A 136 3.20 -27.25 -7.07
CA GLY A 136 3.53 -26.35 -5.95
C GLY A 136 3.00 -24.93 -6.00
N GLY A 137 1.76 -24.73 -6.42
CA GLY A 137 0.87 -23.60 -6.07
C GLY A 137 1.45 -22.24 -5.72
N ARG A 138 2.40 -21.73 -6.52
CA ARG A 138 2.86 -20.36 -6.33
C ARG A 138 1.72 -19.41 -6.71
N ALA A 139 1.24 -18.65 -5.74
CA ALA A 139 0.26 -17.61 -5.98
C ALA A 139 0.92 -16.47 -6.79
N TRP A 140 0.19 -15.95 -7.77
CA TRP A 140 0.56 -14.71 -8.44
C TRP A 140 -0.17 -13.53 -7.78
N THR A 141 0.28 -12.31 -8.00
CA THR A 141 -0.32 -11.10 -7.43
C THR A 141 -0.85 -10.15 -8.49
N ALA A 142 -0.21 -10.13 -9.65
CA ALA A 142 -0.56 -9.25 -10.76
C ALA A 142 -0.34 -9.93 -12.11
N GLY A 143 -1.06 -9.45 -13.14
CA GLY A 143 -0.93 -9.92 -14.51
C GLY A 143 -1.06 -8.80 -15.52
N PHE A 144 -0.33 -8.93 -16.64
CA PHE A 144 -0.32 -7.96 -17.73
C PHE A 144 -0.40 -8.69 -19.08
N PHE A 145 -1.03 -8.02 -20.05
CA PHE A 145 -1.10 -8.52 -21.43
C PHE A 145 0.06 -8.07 -22.32
N GLY A 146 0.92 -7.21 -21.80
CA GLY A 146 2.07 -6.68 -22.54
C GLY A 146 3.24 -7.67 -22.55
N GLY A 147 3.69 -8.09 -23.73
CA GLY A 147 4.80 -9.04 -23.89
C GLY A 147 6.21 -8.45 -23.75
N ALA A 148 6.34 -7.14 -23.53
CA ALA A 148 7.64 -6.46 -23.41
C ALA A 148 8.10 -6.28 -21.94
N LEU A 149 7.41 -6.89 -21.00
CA LEU A 149 7.70 -6.78 -19.57
C LEU A 149 8.63 -7.92 -19.15
N SER A 150 9.69 -7.57 -18.41
CA SER A 150 10.58 -8.55 -17.77
C SER A 150 10.38 -8.44 -16.25
N ALA A 151 9.83 -9.48 -15.63
CA ALA A 151 9.56 -9.48 -14.20
C ALA A 151 10.84 -9.35 -13.39
N ILE A 152 10.77 -8.61 -12.28
CA ILE A 152 11.83 -8.45 -11.31
C ILE A 152 11.64 -9.45 -10.17
N ALA A 153 12.68 -10.20 -9.85
CA ALA A 153 12.72 -10.99 -8.63
C ALA A 153 13.28 -10.16 -7.48
N PHE A 154 12.61 -10.21 -6.34
CA PHE A 154 12.99 -9.48 -5.14
C PHE A 154 13.62 -10.40 -4.10
N ASP A 155 14.63 -9.89 -3.40
CA ASP A 155 15.15 -10.49 -2.18
C ASP A 155 14.39 -9.91 -0.98
N SER A 156 13.62 -10.75 -0.28
CA SER A 156 12.88 -10.31 0.90
C SER A 156 13.78 -10.20 2.13
N LEU A 157 13.43 -9.27 3.04
CA LEU A 157 14.07 -9.15 4.35
C LEU A 157 14.01 -10.46 5.14
N SER A 158 12.89 -11.17 5.07
CA SER A 158 12.67 -12.45 5.75
C SER A 158 13.50 -13.60 5.17
N GLY A 159 13.96 -13.48 3.94
CA GLY A 159 14.83 -14.48 3.29
C GLY A 159 16.32 -14.35 3.65
N LEU A 160 16.71 -13.28 4.36
CA LEU A 160 18.09 -13.05 4.74
C LEU A 160 18.48 -13.81 6.00
N ALA A 161 19.78 -14.04 6.19
CA ALA A 161 20.31 -14.53 7.46
C ALA A 161 19.94 -13.53 8.59
N PRO A 162 19.68 -14.01 9.83
CA PRO A 162 19.16 -13.15 10.92
C PRO A 162 19.99 -11.90 11.19
N ARG A 163 21.32 -11.99 11.11
CA ARG A 163 22.23 -10.84 11.29
C ARG A 163 22.06 -9.79 10.19
N ASP A 164 21.93 -10.22 8.95
CA ASP A 164 21.83 -9.34 7.78
C ASP A 164 20.43 -8.70 7.73
N SER A 165 19.42 -9.48 8.08
CA SER A 165 18.04 -8.99 8.25
C SER A 165 17.96 -7.90 9.32
N ALA A 166 18.54 -8.12 10.50
CA ALA A 166 18.58 -7.13 11.57
C ALA A 166 19.36 -5.87 11.18
N ALA A 167 20.51 -6.02 10.51
CA ALA A 167 21.31 -4.89 10.04
C ALA A 167 20.56 -4.05 8.99
N LEU A 168 19.88 -4.71 8.04
CA LEU A 168 19.08 -4.05 7.03
C LEU A 168 17.87 -3.34 7.66
N ALA A 169 17.15 -4.00 8.58
CA ALA A 169 16.01 -3.39 9.28
C ALA A 169 16.45 -2.15 10.07
N ALA A 170 17.57 -2.19 10.77
CA ALA A 170 18.12 -1.02 11.46
C ALA A 170 18.49 0.12 10.49
N SER A 171 18.99 -0.22 9.30
CA SER A 171 19.29 0.77 8.26
C SER A 171 18.01 1.43 7.72
N ILE A 172 16.99 0.63 7.44
CA ILE A 172 15.67 1.11 7.01
C ILE A 172 15.04 2.03 8.04
N ALA A 173 15.07 1.64 9.32
CA ALA A 173 14.52 2.46 10.40
C ALA A 173 15.23 3.83 10.51
N ARG A 174 16.58 3.86 10.31
CA ARG A 174 17.33 5.13 10.24
C ARG A 174 16.93 5.99 9.03
N LEU A 175 16.78 5.37 7.85
CA LEU A 175 16.31 6.08 6.64
C LEU A 175 14.94 6.70 6.86
N ALA A 176 13.99 5.94 7.40
CA ALA A 176 12.66 6.45 7.72
C ALA A 176 12.70 7.58 8.74
N SER A 177 13.58 7.47 9.77
CA SER A 177 13.75 8.50 10.79
C SER A 177 14.44 9.77 10.28
N SER A 178 15.13 9.73 9.14
CA SER A 178 15.71 10.92 8.50
C SER A 178 14.67 11.77 7.74
N LEU A 179 13.48 11.22 7.50
CA LEU A 179 12.41 11.96 6.86
C LEU A 179 11.85 13.06 7.78
N PRO A 180 11.47 14.23 7.26
CA PRO A 180 10.89 15.29 8.06
C PRO A 180 9.66 14.81 8.84
N VAL A 181 9.57 15.17 10.11
CA VAL A 181 8.40 14.89 10.96
C VAL A 181 7.25 15.79 10.49
N ARG A 182 6.12 15.20 10.10
CA ARG A 182 4.91 15.94 9.70
C ARG A 182 3.98 16.19 10.88
N ASP A 183 3.81 15.18 11.75
CA ASP A 183 2.98 15.26 12.94
C ASP A 183 3.86 15.07 14.19
N GLN A 184 3.85 16.06 15.05
CA GLN A 184 4.65 16.09 16.28
C GLN A 184 4.30 14.96 17.27
N SER A 185 3.12 14.36 17.14
CA SER A 185 2.73 13.19 17.94
C SER A 185 3.66 12.01 17.74
N PHE A 186 4.32 11.93 16.59
CA PHE A 186 5.27 10.86 16.27
C PHE A 186 6.74 11.26 16.45
N ALA A 187 7.03 12.48 16.95
CA ALA A 187 8.41 12.92 17.12
C ALA A 187 9.18 12.00 18.07
N GLY A 188 10.36 11.57 17.64
CA GLY A 188 11.25 10.70 18.44
C GLY A 188 10.80 9.24 18.56
N LEU A 189 9.65 8.86 18.01
CA LEU A 189 9.22 7.45 18.02
C LEU A 189 9.98 6.64 16.95
N PRO A 190 10.41 5.42 17.31
CA PRO A 190 11.11 4.55 16.38
C PRO A 190 10.17 3.98 15.32
N PHE A 191 10.71 3.74 14.11
CA PHE A 191 10.01 2.96 13.09
C PHE A 191 10.25 1.47 13.28
N THR A 192 9.18 0.69 13.10
CA THR A 192 9.24 -0.77 12.93
C THR A 192 9.16 -1.09 11.45
N VAL A 193 10.06 -1.92 10.94
CA VAL A 193 10.01 -2.43 9.58
C VAL A 193 9.02 -3.58 9.53
N VAL A 194 7.97 -3.43 8.71
CA VAL A 194 6.93 -4.44 8.52
C VAL A 194 7.30 -5.38 7.37
N ASP A 195 7.71 -4.81 6.23
CA ASP A 195 8.19 -5.54 5.07
C ASP A 195 9.32 -4.77 4.38
N ALA A 196 10.24 -5.49 3.76
CA ALA A 196 11.25 -4.89 2.91
C ALA A 196 11.73 -5.87 1.85
N GLN A 197 11.91 -5.34 0.64
CA GLN A 197 12.29 -6.05 -0.56
C GLN A 197 13.46 -5.32 -1.24
N ARG A 198 14.41 -6.07 -1.79
CA ARG A 198 15.54 -5.52 -2.56
C ARG A 198 15.58 -6.12 -3.94
N PHE A 199 16.07 -5.35 -4.89
CA PHE A 199 16.39 -5.85 -6.23
C PHE A 199 17.51 -5.02 -6.87
N THR A 200 18.04 -5.54 -7.97
CA THR A 200 18.96 -4.83 -8.84
C THR A 200 18.37 -4.73 -10.23
N ALA A 201 18.39 -3.56 -10.81
CA ALA A 201 17.91 -3.29 -12.16
C ALA A 201 18.92 -2.39 -12.88
N GLY A 202 19.68 -2.95 -13.82
CA GLY A 202 20.80 -2.26 -14.45
C GLY A 202 21.86 -1.82 -13.42
N ASP A 203 22.08 -0.53 -13.32
CA ASP A 203 23.00 0.12 -12.36
C ASP A 203 22.36 0.38 -10.99
N ALA A 204 21.03 0.31 -10.90
CA ALA A 204 20.30 0.63 -9.68
C ALA A 204 20.21 -0.56 -8.73
N ARG A 205 20.65 -0.35 -7.49
CA ARG A 205 20.32 -1.21 -6.35
C ARG A 205 19.19 -0.53 -5.59
N VAL A 206 18.03 -1.17 -5.53
CA VAL A 206 16.81 -0.58 -5.01
C VAL A 206 16.34 -1.35 -3.79
N LEU A 207 15.85 -0.63 -2.81
CA LEU A 207 15.20 -1.11 -1.60
C LEU A 207 13.80 -0.50 -1.54
N VAL A 208 12.79 -1.33 -1.39
CA VAL A 208 11.41 -0.93 -1.11
C VAL A 208 11.08 -1.39 0.29
N ALA A 209 10.63 -0.50 1.15
CA ALA A 209 10.32 -0.85 2.53
C ALA A 209 9.00 -0.23 3.00
N TYR A 210 8.25 -1.00 3.75
CA TYR A 210 7.08 -0.57 4.47
C TYR A 210 7.38 -0.52 5.96
N VAL A 211 7.23 0.66 6.54
CA VAL A 211 7.57 0.92 7.95
C VAL A 211 6.42 1.60 8.67
N VAL A 212 6.30 1.33 9.95
CA VAL A 212 5.23 1.85 10.82
C VAL A 212 5.82 2.39 12.11
N ARG A 213 5.29 3.48 12.60
CA ARG A 213 5.45 3.91 14.00
C ARG A 213 4.10 4.21 14.62
N ARG A 214 4.00 4.04 15.94
CA ARG A 214 2.72 4.08 16.66
C ARG A 214 2.80 4.98 17.88
N VAL A 215 1.73 5.71 18.12
CA VAL A 215 1.44 6.37 19.39
C VAL A 215 0.38 5.55 20.09
N ASN A 216 0.73 4.88 21.19
CA ASN A 216 -0.25 4.16 21.98
C ASN A 216 -1.07 5.14 22.80
N ARG A 217 -2.32 5.34 22.40
CA ARG A 217 -3.36 5.98 23.20
C ARG A 217 -4.36 4.88 23.54
N GLU A 218 -4.78 4.81 24.81
CA GLU A 218 -5.64 3.71 25.29
C GLU A 218 -6.95 3.55 24.51
N ALA A 219 -7.50 4.63 23.98
CA ALA A 219 -8.80 4.64 23.31
C ALA A 219 -8.72 4.77 21.78
N ASP A 220 -7.61 5.27 21.25
CA ASP A 220 -7.45 5.54 19.81
C ASP A 220 -5.96 5.55 19.43
N PRO A 221 -5.39 4.37 19.14
CA PRO A 221 -3.99 4.27 18.74
C PRO A 221 -3.77 4.91 17.38
N LEU A 222 -2.91 5.91 17.32
CA LEU A 222 -2.50 6.53 16.06
C LEU A 222 -1.30 5.82 15.47
N GLN A 223 -1.31 5.66 14.16
CA GLN A 223 -0.21 5.13 13.38
C GLN A 223 0.24 6.10 12.30
N GLU A 224 1.53 6.08 12.02
CA GLU A 224 2.09 6.61 10.78
C GLU A 224 2.68 5.44 10.02
N ARG A 225 2.21 5.23 8.79
CA ARG A 225 2.67 4.21 7.85
C ARG A 225 3.42 4.89 6.72
N THR A 226 4.57 4.37 6.36
CA THR A 226 5.40 4.93 5.30
C THR A 226 5.85 3.82 4.36
N LEU A 227 5.53 3.96 3.08
CA LEU A 227 6.18 3.24 1.99
C LEU A 227 7.35 4.09 1.53
N LEU A 228 8.56 3.54 1.52
CA LEU A 228 9.74 4.23 1.04
C LEU A 228 10.46 3.41 -0.03
N ILE A 229 11.03 4.10 -1.00
CA ILE A 229 11.96 3.55 -1.99
C ILE A 229 13.29 4.24 -1.75
N ALA A 230 14.34 3.46 -1.58
CA ALA A 230 15.71 3.96 -1.46
C ALA A 230 16.59 3.36 -2.56
N GLU A 231 17.56 4.12 -3.03
CA GLU A 231 18.60 3.65 -3.94
C GLU A 231 19.97 3.71 -3.26
N ALA A 232 20.79 2.70 -3.53
CA ALA A 232 22.16 2.73 -3.06
C ALA A 232 23.00 3.60 -3.97
N ASP A 233 23.78 4.49 -3.38
CA ASP A 233 24.83 5.23 -4.09
C ASP A 233 26.04 4.33 -4.46
N PRO A 234 27.01 4.83 -5.22
CA PRO A 234 28.20 4.06 -5.59
C PRO A 234 29.02 3.57 -4.39
N ALA A 235 28.92 4.24 -3.23
CA ALA A 235 29.55 3.80 -1.98
C ALA A 235 28.75 2.72 -1.25
N GLY A 236 27.56 2.37 -1.77
CA GLY A 236 26.66 1.37 -1.20
C GLY A 236 25.77 1.91 -0.08
N GLN A 237 25.73 3.22 0.15
CA GLN A 237 24.84 3.84 1.13
C GLN A 237 23.44 4.04 0.53
N TRP A 238 22.42 3.67 1.32
CA TRP A 238 21.03 3.86 0.95
C TRP A 238 20.58 5.31 1.15
N ASN A 239 19.96 5.88 0.11
CA ASN A 239 19.39 7.21 0.14
C ASN A 239 17.91 7.13 -0.27
N VAL A 240 17.02 7.85 0.42
CA VAL A 240 15.60 7.85 0.08
C VAL A 240 15.41 8.55 -1.26
N ALA A 241 14.85 7.84 -2.23
CA ALA A 241 14.56 8.31 -3.57
C ALA A 241 13.10 8.73 -3.72
N TRP A 242 12.20 8.10 -2.95
CA TRP A 242 10.77 8.41 -2.93
C TRP A 242 10.14 7.88 -1.64
N HIS A 243 9.09 8.53 -1.19
CA HIS A 243 8.27 8.01 -0.09
C HIS A 243 6.85 8.53 -0.15
N GLU A 244 5.94 7.74 0.37
CA GLU A 244 4.56 8.09 0.61
C GLU A 244 4.22 7.78 2.06
N ARG A 245 3.43 8.65 2.70
CA ARG A 245 3.14 8.57 4.12
C ARG A 245 1.68 8.83 4.38
N SER A 246 1.06 7.94 5.14
CA SER A 246 -0.29 8.07 5.67
C SER A 246 -0.27 8.11 7.19
N THR A 247 -1.26 8.78 7.80
CA THR A 247 -1.41 8.92 9.26
C THR A 247 -2.89 8.81 9.59
N GLY A 248 -3.23 8.02 10.59
CA GLY A 248 -4.61 7.82 11.03
C GLY A 248 -4.73 6.80 12.17
N SER A 249 -5.95 6.48 12.54
CA SER A 249 -6.24 5.36 13.42
C SER A 249 -5.87 4.02 12.76
N GLU A 250 -5.71 2.97 13.55
CA GLU A 250 -5.30 1.66 13.04
C GLU A 250 -6.27 1.10 11.98
N ASP A 251 -7.57 1.38 12.15
CA ASP A 251 -8.64 0.86 11.31
C ASP A 251 -8.90 1.70 10.04
N GLU A 252 -8.44 2.96 10.02
CA GLU A 252 -8.72 3.90 8.92
C GLU A 252 -7.51 4.19 8.04
N ILE A 253 -6.32 3.89 8.54
CA ILE A 253 -5.08 4.25 7.85
C ILE A 253 -4.80 3.32 6.67
N GLU A 254 -4.44 3.93 5.54
CA GLU A 254 -4.05 3.22 4.33
C GLU A 254 -2.84 2.31 4.55
N GLY A 255 -2.98 1.04 4.14
CA GLY A 255 -1.91 0.07 4.05
C GLY A 255 -1.29 0.06 2.65
N ASN A 256 0.01 -0.18 2.57
CA ASN A 256 0.70 -0.30 1.28
C ASN A 256 1.35 -1.68 1.18
N GLU A 257 1.16 -2.36 0.06
CA GLU A 257 1.79 -3.65 -0.25
C GLU A 257 2.45 -3.62 -1.61
N LEU A 258 3.75 -3.98 -1.67
CA LEU A 258 4.43 -4.23 -2.94
C LEU A 258 3.94 -5.57 -3.51
N LEU A 259 3.23 -5.54 -4.63
CA LEU A 259 2.74 -6.74 -5.30
C LEU A 259 3.79 -7.37 -6.20
N GLY A 260 4.62 -6.56 -6.85
CA GLY A 260 5.65 -7.03 -7.76
C GLY A 260 6.33 -5.88 -8.50
N GLY A 261 7.19 -6.23 -9.44
CA GLY A 261 7.86 -5.26 -10.29
C GLY A 261 8.33 -5.87 -11.60
N PHE A 262 8.62 -5.01 -12.55
CA PHE A 262 9.07 -5.42 -13.87
C PHE A 262 9.95 -4.34 -14.52
N LEU A 263 10.70 -4.73 -15.51
CA LEU A 263 11.40 -3.83 -16.40
C LEU A 263 10.57 -3.61 -17.66
N LEU A 264 10.38 -2.37 -18.05
CA LEU A 264 9.88 -1.98 -19.34
C LEU A 264 10.96 -1.14 -20.04
N GLN A 265 11.48 -1.64 -21.16
CA GLN A 265 12.58 -1.01 -21.88
C GLN A 265 13.81 -0.73 -21.01
N GLY A 266 14.09 -1.61 -20.05
CA GLY A 266 15.21 -1.47 -19.11
C GLY A 266 14.93 -0.55 -17.90
N HIS A 267 13.81 0.15 -17.85
CA HIS A 267 13.40 0.98 -16.73
C HIS A 267 12.58 0.19 -15.72
N PRO A 268 12.92 0.22 -14.43
CA PRO A 268 12.16 -0.49 -13.41
C PRO A 268 10.84 0.21 -13.08
N TRP A 269 9.81 -0.62 -12.91
CA TRP A 269 8.48 -0.27 -12.48
C TRP A 269 8.09 -1.14 -11.29
N LEU A 270 7.34 -0.55 -10.37
CA LEU A 270 6.80 -1.23 -9.19
C LEU A 270 5.29 -1.13 -9.20
N LEU A 271 4.63 -2.22 -8.86
CA LEU A 271 3.19 -2.26 -8.62
C LEU A 271 2.93 -2.35 -7.13
N VAL A 272 2.17 -1.41 -6.61
CA VAL A 272 1.79 -1.29 -5.20
C VAL A 272 0.28 -1.32 -5.08
N ALA A 273 -0.24 -2.15 -4.19
CA ALA A 273 -1.62 -2.07 -3.72
C ALA A 273 -1.70 -1.11 -2.53
N ARG A 274 -2.77 -0.34 -2.47
CA ARG A 274 -3.14 0.49 -1.34
C ARG A 274 -4.49 0.02 -0.84
N ASP A 275 -4.51 -0.42 0.40
CA ASP A 275 -5.71 -0.89 1.09
C ASP A 275 -6.11 0.14 2.16
N ALA A 276 -7.27 0.72 1.99
CA ALA A 276 -7.84 1.70 2.90
C ALA A 276 -9.30 1.34 3.20
N SER A 277 -9.89 1.97 4.20
CA SER A 277 -11.33 1.84 4.49
C SER A 277 -12.22 2.20 3.29
N ALA A 278 -11.71 3.03 2.36
CA ALA A 278 -12.37 3.38 1.11
C ALA A 278 -12.18 2.35 -0.02
N GLY A 279 -11.52 1.22 0.25
CA GLY A 279 -11.27 0.13 -0.70
C GLY A 279 -9.84 0.02 -1.18
N VAL A 280 -9.60 -0.91 -2.11
CA VAL A 280 -8.28 -1.21 -2.65
C VAL A 280 -8.05 -0.46 -3.95
N SER A 281 -6.90 0.23 -4.05
CA SER A 281 -6.41 0.83 -5.28
C SER A 281 -5.00 0.30 -5.62
N TRP A 282 -4.61 0.43 -6.89
CA TRP A 282 -3.30 -0.02 -7.38
C TRP A 282 -2.56 1.14 -8.01
N SER A 283 -1.26 1.20 -7.79
CA SER A 283 -0.42 2.23 -8.41
C SER A 283 0.81 1.64 -9.05
N LEU A 284 1.14 2.17 -10.22
CA LEU A 284 2.39 1.93 -10.91
C LEU A 284 3.35 3.08 -10.63
N LEU A 285 4.49 2.74 -10.04
CA LEU A 285 5.59 3.67 -9.81
C LEU A 285 6.69 3.42 -10.84
N GLU A 286 7.16 4.48 -11.49
CA GLU A 286 8.22 4.46 -12.48
C GLU A 286 9.49 5.08 -11.92
N ARG A 287 10.63 4.45 -12.15
CA ARG A 287 11.93 5.10 -12.01
C ARG A 287 12.20 5.95 -13.24
N SER A 288 12.01 7.25 -13.14
CA SER A 288 12.17 8.19 -14.25
C SER A 288 13.63 8.60 -14.51
N ALA A 289 14.46 8.56 -13.46
CA ALA A 289 15.91 8.84 -13.50
C ALA A 289 16.57 8.22 -12.26
N PRO A 290 17.91 8.18 -12.14
CA PRO A 290 18.60 7.79 -10.93
C PRO A 290 18.08 8.53 -9.71
N ALA A 291 17.67 7.78 -8.68
CA ALA A 291 17.07 8.24 -7.44
C ALA A 291 15.79 9.12 -7.63
N GLN A 292 15.09 8.95 -8.72
CA GLN A 292 13.84 9.65 -9.00
C GLN A 292 12.73 8.68 -9.36
N TRP A 293 11.75 8.56 -8.47
CA TRP A 293 10.57 7.73 -8.63
C TRP A 293 9.31 8.60 -8.64
N ARG A 294 8.30 8.15 -9.36
CA ARG A 294 7.00 8.84 -9.42
C ARG A 294 5.88 7.85 -9.62
N VAL A 295 4.72 8.16 -9.09
CA VAL A 295 3.47 7.49 -9.46
C VAL A 295 3.10 7.91 -10.87
N ARG A 296 2.95 6.94 -11.77
CA ARG A 296 2.55 7.17 -13.17
C ARG A 296 1.09 6.89 -13.39
N TRP A 297 0.57 5.91 -12.70
CA TRP A 297 -0.81 5.49 -12.84
C TRP A 297 -1.34 5.05 -11.48
N THR A 298 -2.61 5.31 -11.28
CA THR A 298 -3.41 4.76 -10.17
C THR A 298 -4.76 4.36 -10.74
N GLY A 299 -5.19 3.16 -10.42
CA GLY A 299 -6.46 2.61 -10.86
C GLY A 299 -7.11 1.73 -9.80
N GLY A 300 -8.34 1.32 -10.05
CA GLY A 300 -9.15 0.66 -9.04
C GLY A 300 -9.73 1.66 -8.06
N GLY A 301 -10.10 1.18 -6.91
CA GLY A 301 -10.81 1.93 -5.88
C GLY A 301 -12.25 1.44 -5.74
N GLY A 302 -12.83 1.69 -4.59
CA GLY A 302 -14.16 1.25 -4.21
C GLY A 302 -14.14 0.27 -3.05
N VAL A 303 -15.23 0.26 -2.30
CA VAL A 303 -15.47 -0.59 -1.13
C VAL A 303 -16.48 -1.65 -1.52
N CYS A 304 -16.27 -2.86 -1.10
CA CYS A 304 -17.25 -3.94 -1.17
C CYS A 304 -18.18 -3.96 0.03
#